data_8038cccbeee500b4c3bcf8b7826a01ad
#
_entry.id   8038cccbeee500b4c3bcf8b7826a01ad
#
_cell.length_a   1.000
_cell.length_b   1.000
_cell.length_c   1.000
_cell.angle_alpha   90.00
_cell.angle_beta   90.00
_cell.angle_gamma   90.00
#
_symmetry.space_group_name_H-M   'P 1'
#
loop_
_entity.id
_entity.type
_entity.pdbx_description
1 polymer ?
#
loop_
_entity_poly.entity_id
_entity_poly.type
_entity_poly.pdbx_seq_one_letter_code
_entity_poly.pdbx_strand_id
1 'polypeptide(L)'
;TPSHMSELLNVAHRLGATSLRTYTRHIGTVEEMMQKTVFDLSVVTGEACDLDVIIVLENHEDFTGSELLDIVERVDHPNLKILYDYGNSQMVLEDPIESLKVVLPYVYSVHFKDHVMIRADDAGQLTVAGVPIGEGFLPLTELTRCLLEQGLRRFTFENVWSYSAPIQEGRKALNGVNLGHGAFAYLDPPFDPARLVLRHSAHSPETLVDLEMCALN
;
A
#
# COMPACT_ATOMS: atom_id res chain seq x y z
N THR A 1 -18.46 2.60 1.77
CA THR A 1 -19.59 2.45 2.73
C THR A 1 -19.84 0.97 3.00
N PRO A 2 -20.35 0.60 4.20
CA PRO A 2 -20.66 -0.80 4.54
C PRO A 2 -21.59 -1.48 3.51
N SER A 3 -22.64 -0.81 3.06
CA SER A 3 -23.56 -1.37 2.05
C SER A 3 -22.85 -1.79 0.74
N HIS A 4 -21.96 -0.96 0.24
CA HIS A 4 -21.20 -1.29 -0.97
C HIS A 4 -20.21 -2.43 -0.72
N MET A 5 -19.59 -2.49 0.44
CA MET A 5 -18.72 -3.61 0.80
C MET A 5 -19.50 -4.93 0.90
N SER A 6 -20.70 -4.91 1.48
CA SER A 6 -21.61 -6.07 1.54
C SER A 6 -21.93 -6.60 0.14
N GLU A 7 -22.25 -5.71 -0.81
CA GLU A 7 -22.46 -6.09 -2.21
C GLU A 7 -21.21 -6.77 -2.81
N LEU A 8 -20.02 -6.20 -2.59
CA LEU A 8 -18.76 -6.74 -3.08
C LEU A 8 -18.39 -8.07 -2.43
N LEU A 9 -18.66 -8.26 -1.13
CA LEU A 9 -18.47 -9.54 -0.44
C LEU A 9 -19.32 -10.65 -1.06
N ASN A 10 -20.57 -10.36 -1.34
CA ASN A 10 -21.46 -11.31 -2.02
C ASN A 10 -20.98 -11.65 -3.44
N VAL A 11 -20.46 -10.67 -4.18
CA VAL A 11 -19.84 -10.91 -5.50
C VAL A 11 -18.58 -11.77 -5.35
N ALA A 12 -17.70 -11.44 -4.40
CA ALA A 12 -16.47 -12.20 -4.13
C ALA A 12 -16.79 -13.67 -3.82
N HIS A 13 -17.72 -13.91 -2.89
CA HIS A 13 -18.19 -15.26 -2.55
C HIS A 13 -18.70 -16.02 -3.78
N ARG A 14 -19.58 -15.41 -4.59
CA ARG A 14 -20.13 -16.05 -5.81
C ARG A 14 -19.07 -16.36 -6.87
N LEU A 15 -17.98 -15.61 -6.90
CA LEU A 15 -16.83 -15.84 -7.78
C LEU A 15 -15.83 -16.84 -7.20
N GLY A 16 -16.04 -17.32 -5.97
CA GLY A 16 -15.10 -18.20 -5.27
C GLY A 16 -13.81 -17.49 -4.83
N ALA A 17 -13.83 -16.15 -4.71
CA ALA A 17 -12.70 -15.41 -4.17
C ALA A 17 -12.60 -15.61 -2.66
N THR A 18 -11.40 -15.86 -2.18
CA THR A 18 -11.12 -16.09 -0.74
C THR A 18 -10.83 -14.82 0.03
N SER A 19 -10.62 -13.70 -0.66
CA SER A 19 -10.38 -12.40 -0.03
C SER A 19 -10.89 -11.25 -0.86
N LEU A 20 -11.22 -10.15 -0.18
CA LEU A 20 -11.64 -8.88 -0.76
C LEU A 20 -10.71 -7.77 -0.24
N ARG A 21 -9.99 -7.11 -1.13
CA ARG A 21 -9.15 -5.96 -0.82
C ARG A 21 -9.99 -4.72 -0.59
N THR A 22 -9.62 -3.96 0.44
CA THR A 22 -10.15 -2.63 0.70
C THR A 22 -9.06 -1.71 1.24
N TYR A 23 -9.30 -0.43 1.21
CA TYR A 23 -8.50 0.61 1.88
C TYR A 23 -9.41 1.77 2.26
N THR A 24 -8.93 2.69 3.12
CA THR A 24 -9.75 3.83 3.51
C THR A 24 -10.03 4.75 2.32
N ARG A 25 -11.22 5.33 2.31
CA ARG A 25 -11.67 6.35 1.37
C ARG A 25 -12.20 7.58 2.09
N HIS A 26 -12.00 7.61 3.40
CA HIS A 26 -12.46 8.71 4.21
C HIS A 26 -11.53 9.92 4.10
N ILE A 27 -12.12 11.09 4.27
CA ILE A 27 -11.41 12.37 4.30
C ILE A 27 -11.58 12.96 5.69
N GLY A 28 -10.52 13.57 6.21
CA GLY A 28 -10.49 14.19 7.53
C GLY A 28 -9.12 14.09 8.19
N THR A 29 -9.09 14.28 9.49
CA THR A 29 -7.91 13.99 10.29
C THR A 29 -7.65 12.48 10.31
N VAL A 30 -6.43 12.07 10.64
CA VAL A 30 -6.08 10.64 10.74
C VAL A 30 -7.02 9.93 11.72
N GLU A 31 -7.30 10.54 12.89
CA GLU A 31 -8.22 10.00 13.89
C GLU A 31 -9.63 9.80 13.33
N GLU A 32 -10.19 10.80 12.63
CA GLU A 32 -11.51 10.70 12.01
C GLU A 32 -11.56 9.61 10.93
N MET A 33 -10.51 9.49 10.12
CA MET A 33 -10.41 8.45 9.11
C MET A 33 -10.34 7.06 9.74
N MET A 34 -9.56 6.89 10.81
CA MET A 34 -9.46 5.62 11.54
C MET A 34 -10.80 5.24 12.18
N GLN A 35 -11.46 6.17 12.86
CA GLN A 35 -12.77 5.92 13.50
C GLN A 35 -13.82 5.45 12.48
N LYS A 36 -13.90 6.13 11.33
CA LYS A 36 -14.82 5.77 10.25
C LYS A 36 -14.47 4.42 9.63
N THR A 37 -13.16 4.14 9.44
CA THR A 37 -12.69 2.86 8.91
C THR A 37 -13.02 1.71 9.86
N VAL A 38 -12.77 1.88 11.16
CA VAL A 38 -13.16 0.90 12.19
C VAL A 38 -14.67 0.65 12.16
N PHE A 39 -15.48 1.72 12.13
CA PHE A 39 -16.93 1.59 12.06
C PHE A 39 -17.38 0.80 10.83
N ASP A 40 -16.91 1.18 9.63
CA ASP A 40 -17.29 0.52 8.37
C ASP A 40 -16.91 -0.96 8.38
N LEU A 41 -15.71 -1.30 8.85
CA LEU A 41 -15.23 -2.68 8.91
C LEU A 41 -15.97 -3.51 9.95
N SER A 42 -16.24 -2.95 11.13
CA SER A 42 -16.99 -3.66 12.19
C SER A 42 -18.40 -4.05 11.74
N VAL A 43 -19.01 -3.29 10.85
CA VAL A 43 -20.35 -3.60 10.31
C VAL A 43 -20.31 -4.82 9.37
N VAL A 44 -19.23 -5.01 8.60
CA VAL A 44 -19.21 -5.99 7.49
C VAL A 44 -18.39 -7.24 7.76
N THR A 45 -17.54 -7.27 8.77
CA THR A 45 -16.66 -8.42 9.06
C THR A 45 -17.43 -9.68 9.47
N GLY A 46 -18.59 -9.54 10.14
CA GLY A 46 -19.48 -10.67 10.44
C GLY A 46 -20.02 -11.31 9.15
N GLU A 47 -20.54 -10.51 8.22
CA GLU A 47 -20.99 -10.99 6.92
C GLU A 47 -19.85 -11.62 6.12
N ALA A 48 -18.66 -11.03 6.16
CA ALA A 48 -17.47 -11.61 5.49
C ALA A 48 -17.14 -13.00 6.05
N CYS A 49 -17.29 -13.21 7.36
CA CYS A 49 -17.12 -14.50 8.00
C CYS A 49 -18.17 -15.52 7.50
N ASP A 50 -19.43 -15.13 7.46
CA ASP A 50 -20.52 -15.99 7.00
C ASP A 50 -20.37 -16.40 5.51
N LEU A 51 -19.72 -15.56 4.72
CA LEU A 51 -19.44 -15.79 3.30
C LEU A 51 -18.10 -16.48 3.04
N ASP A 52 -17.32 -16.81 4.07
CA ASP A 52 -15.96 -17.36 3.99
C ASP A 52 -15.00 -16.50 3.14
N VAL A 53 -15.10 -15.16 3.29
CA VAL A 53 -14.25 -14.19 2.61
C VAL A 53 -13.44 -13.40 3.64
N ILE A 54 -12.13 -13.33 3.46
CA ILE A 54 -11.24 -12.49 4.28
C ILE A 54 -11.27 -11.05 3.73
N ILE A 55 -11.56 -10.06 4.56
CA ILE A 55 -11.33 -8.66 4.21
C ILE A 55 -9.85 -8.37 4.46
N VAL A 56 -9.16 -7.86 3.46
CA VAL A 56 -7.76 -7.43 3.58
C VAL A 56 -7.68 -5.91 3.46
N LEU A 57 -7.38 -5.25 4.59
CA LEU A 57 -7.17 -3.81 4.66
C LEU A 57 -5.74 -3.49 4.23
N GLU A 58 -5.60 -2.69 3.19
CA GLU A 58 -4.29 -2.31 2.67
C GLU A 58 -3.70 -1.12 3.44
N ASN A 59 -2.38 -1.17 3.68
CA ASN A 59 -1.60 0.01 4.05
C ASN A 59 -1.48 0.94 2.83
N HIS A 60 -2.60 1.51 2.40
CA HIS A 60 -2.62 2.50 1.33
C HIS A 60 -1.93 3.80 1.82
N GLU A 61 -2.02 4.88 1.11
CA GLU A 61 -1.29 6.12 1.35
C GLU A 61 -1.75 6.92 2.60
N ASP A 62 -2.60 6.35 3.46
CA ASP A 62 -3.30 7.08 4.53
C ASP A 62 -2.78 6.79 5.94
N PHE A 63 -2.32 5.56 6.20
CA PHE A 63 -2.01 5.10 7.55
C PHE A 63 -0.58 4.54 7.67
N THR A 64 0.04 4.81 8.82
CA THR A 64 1.25 4.10 9.26
C THR A 64 0.91 2.68 9.68
N GLY A 65 1.94 1.82 9.79
CA GLY A 65 1.75 0.43 10.28
C GLY A 65 1.08 0.37 11.64
N SER A 66 1.44 1.27 12.56
CA SER A 66 0.84 1.29 13.90
C SER A 66 -0.61 1.79 13.92
N GLU A 67 -0.97 2.72 13.05
CA GLU A 67 -2.37 3.16 12.89
C GLU A 67 -3.21 2.06 12.24
N LEU A 68 -2.64 1.34 11.28
CA LEU A 68 -3.30 0.21 10.66
C LEU A 68 -3.52 -0.94 11.66
N LEU A 69 -2.51 -1.21 12.50
CA LEU A 69 -2.62 -2.19 13.59
C LEU A 69 -3.76 -1.80 14.57
N ASP A 70 -3.81 -0.53 15.00
CA ASP A 70 -4.87 -0.03 15.89
C ASP A 70 -6.26 -0.24 15.28
N ILE A 71 -6.42 -0.01 13.97
CA ILE A 71 -7.70 -0.28 13.28
C ILE A 71 -8.07 -1.75 13.37
N VAL A 72 -7.12 -2.66 13.07
CA VAL A 72 -7.38 -4.11 13.07
C VAL A 72 -7.70 -4.60 14.48
N GLU A 73 -6.96 -4.13 15.50
CA GLU A 73 -7.19 -4.49 16.90
C GLU A 73 -8.53 -3.96 17.44
N ARG A 74 -8.96 -2.77 17.02
CA ARG A 74 -10.26 -2.20 17.43
C ARG A 74 -11.44 -2.89 16.78
N VAL A 75 -11.30 -3.38 15.55
CA VAL A 75 -12.33 -4.21 14.90
C VAL A 75 -12.38 -5.60 15.51
N ASP A 76 -11.25 -6.14 15.94
CA ASP A 76 -11.07 -7.42 16.65
C ASP A 76 -11.87 -8.58 16.02
N HIS A 77 -11.66 -8.81 14.73
CA HIS A 77 -12.36 -9.87 14.01
C HIS A 77 -11.40 -10.73 13.17
N PRO A 78 -11.47 -12.08 13.23
CA PRO A 78 -10.53 -12.97 12.55
C PRO A 78 -10.56 -12.85 11.03
N ASN A 79 -11.68 -12.44 10.43
CA ASN A 79 -11.83 -12.22 8.98
C ASN A 79 -11.33 -10.85 8.51
N LEU A 80 -10.76 -10.02 9.40
CA LEU A 80 -10.04 -8.82 9.02
C LEU A 80 -8.52 -9.09 9.10
N LYS A 81 -7.85 -8.92 7.98
CA LYS A 81 -6.40 -9.08 7.84
C LYS A 81 -5.82 -7.88 7.10
N ILE A 82 -4.51 -7.90 6.90
CA ILE A 82 -3.79 -6.83 6.22
C ILE A 82 -3.29 -7.33 4.86
N LEU A 83 -3.47 -6.49 3.84
CA LEU A 83 -2.69 -6.53 2.63
C LEU A 83 -1.55 -5.54 2.82
N TYR A 84 -0.31 -6.04 2.85
CA TYR A 84 0.85 -5.19 2.97
C TYR A 84 1.41 -4.84 1.60
N ASP A 85 1.31 -3.58 1.24
CA ASP A 85 1.92 -3.02 0.05
C ASP A 85 3.34 -2.54 0.36
N TYR A 86 4.32 -2.96 -0.42
CA TYR A 86 5.74 -2.71 -0.16
C TYR A 86 6.11 -1.23 -0.22
N GLY A 87 5.44 -0.45 -1.07
CA GLY A 87 5.81 0.93 -1.34
C GLY A 87 4.99 1.98 -0.58
N ASN A 88 3.79 1.62 -0.12
CA ASN A 88 2.86 2.61 0.39
C ASN A 88 3.27 3.24 1.74
N SER A 89 4.10 2.56 2.52
CA SER A 89 4.69 3.16 3.75
C SER A 89 5.49 4.42 3.45
N GLN A 90 6.15 4.49 2.29
CA GLN A 90 6.91 5.67 1.88
C GLN A 90 6.01 6.90 1.66
N MET A 91 4.76 6.69 1.25
CA MET A 91 3.80 7.79 1.03
C MET A 91 3.47 8.54 2.33
N VAL A 92 3.58 7.87 3.46
CA VAL A 92 3.40 8.45 4.81
C VAL A 92 4.72 8.65 5.54
N LEU A 93 5.85 8.60 4.82
CA LEU A 93 7.21 8.79 5.36
C LEU A 93 7.56 7.79 6.47
N GLU A 94 7.03 6.58 6.43
CA GLU A 94 7.37 5.50 7.35
C GLU A 94 8.36 4.54 6.71
N ASP A 95 9.32 4.04 7.49
CA ASP A 95 10.25 3.01 7.02
C ASP A 95 9.47 1.72 6.71
N PRO A 96 9.59 1.15 5.49
CA PRO A 96 8.83 -0.04 5.11
C PRO A 96 9.09 -1.26 5.98
N ILE A 97 10.32 -1.46 6.47
CA ILE A 97 10.65 -2.59 7.33
C ILE A 97 10.02 -2.41 8.72
N GLU A 98 10.09 -1.21 9.28
CA GLU A 98 9.48 -0.93 10.58
C GLU A 98 7.95 -1.02 10.50
N SER A 99 7.36 -0.49 9.45
CA SER A 99 5.93 -0.64 9.15
C SER A 99 5.51 -2.11 9.09
N LEU A 100 6.25 -2.92 8.29
CA LEU A 100 5.95 -4.35 8.14
C LEU A 100 6.06 -5.09 9.48
N LYS A 101 7.10 -4.85 10.27
CA LYS A 101 7.28 -5.54 11.57
C LYS A 101 6.09 -5.36 12.50
N VAL A 102 5.50 -4.17 12.50
CA VAL A 102 4.34 -3.86 13.35
C VAL A 102 3.12 -4.66 12.94
N VAL A 103 2.85 -4.79 11.63
CA VAL A 103 1.63 -5.43 11.12
C VAL A 103 1.81 -6.91 10.75
N LEU A 104 3.03 -7.42 10.78
CA LEU A 104 3.42 -8.74 10.27
C LEU A 104 2.50 -9.90 10.71
N PRO A 105 2.03 -9.99 11.98
CA PRO A 105 1.14 -11.08 12.40
C PRO A 105 -0.23 -11.09 11.71
N TYR A 106 -0.63 -9.95 11.14
CA TYR A 106 -1.94 -9.78 10.49
C TYR A 106 -1.85 -9.84 8.96
N VAL A 107 -0.63 -9.91 8.39
CA VAL A 107 -0.46 -9.91 6.93
C VAL A 107 -0.97 -11.21 6.32
N TYR A 108 -1.90 -11.07 5.38
CA TYR A 108 -2.52 -12.16 4.63
C TYR A 108 -2.07 -12.20 3.17
N SER A 109 -1.86 -11.03 2.58
CA SER A 109 -1.44 -10.87 1.19
C SER A 109 -0.55 -9.65 1.03
N VAL A 110 0.10 -9.52 -0.10
CA VAL A 110 0.99 -8.38 -0.40
C VAL A 110 0.80 -7.89 -1.83
N HIS A 111 1.07 -6.60 -2.02
CA HIS A 111 1.43 -6.05 -3.31
C HIS A 111 2.94 -5.88 -3.38
N PHE A 112 3.55 -6.59 -4.32
CA PHE A 112 4.98 -6.58 -4.56
C PHE A 112 5.29 -5.62 -5.70
N LYS A 113 5.90 -4.48 -5.36
CA LYS A 113 6.24 -3.40 -6.28
C LYS A 113 7.55 -2.73 -5.87
N ASP A 114 8.03 -1.81 -6.69
CA ASP A 114 9.22 -1.02 -6.38
C ASP A 114 9.04 0.46 -6.71
N HIS A 115 9.64 1.31 -5.92
CA HIS A 115 9.54 2.76 -5.99
C HIS A 115 10.89 3.43 -5.82
N VAL A 116 10.99 4.64 -6.36
CA VAL A 116 12.03 5.62 -6.01
C VAL A 116 11.38 6.85 -5.40
N MET A 117 12.11 7.52 -4.51
CA MET A 117 11.72 8.82 -3.97
C MET A 117 12.63 9.88 -4.57
N ILE A 118 12.05 10.83 -5.28
CA ILE A 118 12.77 11.82 -6.08
C ILE A 118 12.22 13.23 -5.86
N ARG A 119 12.99 14.21 -6.33
CA ARG A 119 12.51 15.58 -6.54
C ARG A 119 12.07 15.70 -8.00
N ALA A 120 10.77 15.86 -8.22
CA ALA A 120 10.17 15.70 -9.54
C ALA A 120 10.16 16.99 -10.38
N ASP A 121 10.43 18.14 -9.79
CA ASP A 121 10.40 19.44 -10.47
C ASP A 121 11.44 20.43 -9.93
N ASP A 122 11.53 21.60 -10.60
CA ASP A 122 12.46 22.67 -10.21
C ASP A 122 12.13 23.27 -8.84
N ALA A 123 10.89 23.14 -8.35
CA ALA A 123 10.47 23.55 -7.02
C ALA A 123 10.88 22.54 -5.94
N GLY A 124 11.39 21.37 -6.35
CA GLY A 124 11.82 20.30 -5.45
C GLY A 124 10.68 19.53 -4.83
N GLN A 125 9.53 19.40 -5.52
CA GLN A 125 8.40 18.60 -5.06
C GLN A 125 8.84 17.15 -4.81
N LEU A 126 8.70 16.72 -3.56
CA LEU A 126 9.01 15.36 -3.17
C LEU A 126 7.94 14.41 -3.71
N THR A 127 8.38 13.39 -4.42
CA THR A 127 7.51 12.52 -5.20
C THR A 127 7.96 11.07 -5.07
N VAL A 128 7.03 10.16 -4.88
CA VAL A 128 7.25 8.73 -5.11
C VAL A 128 6.97 8.45 -6.59
N ALA A 129 7.84 7.71 -7.24
CA ALA A 129 7.64 7.25 -8.60
C ALA A 129 7.84 5.74 -8.69
N GLY A 130 6.88 5.05 -9.31
CA GLY A 130 6.97 3.63 -9.57
C GLY A 130 8.03 3.30 -10.62
N VAL A 131 8.72 2.18 -10.43
CA VAL A 131 9.78 1.69 -11.32
C VAL A 131 9.65 0.16 -11.48
N PRO A 132 10.32 -0.43 -12.47
CA PRO A 132 10.44 -1.89 -12.53
C PRO A 132 11.05 -2.47 -11.25
N ILE A 133 10.63 -3.67 -10.89
CA ILE A 133 11.12 -4.38 -9.70
C ILE A 133 12.65 -4.52 -9.74
N GLY A 134 13.30 -4.12 -8.67
CA GLY A 134 14.76 -4.17 -8.52
C GLY A 134 15.50 -2.93 -9.06
N GLU A 135 14.79 -1.99 -9.66
CA GLU A 135 15.34 -0.70 -10.09
C GLU A 135 15.04 0.45 -9.11
N GLY A 136 14.33 0.14 -8.02
CA GLY A 136 13.96 1.12 -6.99
C GLY A 136 14.83 1.07 -5.73
N PHE A 137 14.31 1.69 -4.67
CA PHE A 137 15.00 1.82 -3.39
C PHE A 137 14.31 1.06 -2.25
N LEU A 138 13.25 0.33 -2.54
CA LEU A 138 12.61 -0.47 -1.51
C LEU A 138 13.51 -1.63 -1.05
N PRO A 139 13.56 -1.96 0.22
CA PRO A 139 14.35 -3.07 0.75
C PRO A 139 13.66 -4.42 0.44
N LEU A 140 13.46 -4.72 -0.86
CA LEU A 140 12.64 -5.83 -1.36
C LEU A 140 13.07 -7.18 -0.77
N THR A 141 14.37 -7.43 -0.70
CA THR A 141 14.93 -8.70 -0.18
C THR A 141 14.58 -8.89 1.28
N GLU A 142 14.70 -7.85 2.10
CA GLU A 142 14.43 -7.93 3.53
C GLU A 142 12.93 -8.05 3.81
N LEU A 143 12.09 -7.25 3.16
CA LEU A 143 10.63 -7.37 3.24
C LEU A 143 10.17 -8.77 2.87
N THR A 144 10.64 -9.28 1.73
CA THR A 144 10.29 -10.63 1.25
C THR A 144 10.75 -11.70 2.23
N ARG A 145 11.96 -11.59 2.79
CA ARG A 145 12.48 -12.54 3.78
C ARG A 145 11.58 -12.57 5.03
N CYS A 146 11.23 -11.42 5.59
CA CYS A 146 10.35 -11.35 6.76
C CYS A 146 8.99 -12.02 6.50
N LEU A 147 8.40 -11.78 5.33
CA LEU A 147 7.11 -12.36 4.94
C LEU A 147 7.20 -13.87 4.71
N LEU A 148 8.28 -14.37 4.09
CA LEU A 148 8.50 -15.80 3.90
C LEU A 148 8.73 -16.53 5.22
N GLU A 149 9.47 -15.93 6.16
CA GLU A 149 9.70 -16.46 7.51
C GLU A 149 8.38 -16.54 8.29
N GLN A 150 7.48 -15.55 8.11
CA GLN A 150 6.13 -15.59 8.69
C GLN A 150 5.21 -16.64 8.04
N GLY A 151 5.59 -17.21 6.91
CA GLY A 151 4.84 -18.27 6.25
C GLY A 151 4.07 -17.83 5.01
N LEU A 152 4.14 -16.55 4.60
CA LEU A 152 3.51 -16.09 3.37
C LEU A 152 4.12 -16.80 2.16
N ARG A 153 3.28 -17.18 1.18
CA ARG A 153 3.71 -17.91 -0.03
C ARG A 153 3.15 -17.33 -1.33
N ARG A 154 2.28 -16.32 -1.24
CA ARG A 154 1.67 -15.66 -2.40
C ARG A 154 2.05 -14.20 -2.39
N PHE A 155 2.60 -13.75 -3.52
CA PHE A 155 3.01 -12.39 -3.76
C PHE A 155 2.30 -11.92 -5.02
N THR A 156 1.46 -10.89 -4.90
CA THR A 156 0.82 -10.29 -6.05
C THR A 156 1.73 -9.21 -6.59
N PHE A 157 2.20 -9.39 -7.81
CA PHE A 157 2.95 -8.36 -8.51
C PHE A 157 2.04 -7.20 -8.90
N GLU A 158 2.45 -6.00 -8.59
CA GLU A 158 1.79 -4.76 -9.00
C GLU A 158 2.78 -3.93 -9.82
N ASN A 159 2.55 -3.85 -11.14
CA ASN A 159 3.32 -2.95 -11.98
C ASN A 159 2.90 -1.51 -11.71
N VAL A 160 3.83 -0.70 -11.24
CA VAL A 160 3.60 0.72 -10.92
C VAL A 160 4.45 1.66 -11.79
N TRP A 161 5.11 1.16 -12.80
CA TRP A 161 5.83 2.01 -13.73
C TRP A 161 4.84 2.92 -14.46
N SER A 162 5.06 4.19 -14.46
CA SER A 162 4.16 5.29 -14.83
C SER A 162 3.27 5.86 -13.70
N TYR A 163 3.29 5.28 -12.52
CA TYR A 163 2.65 5.90 -11.35
C TYR A 163 3.59 6.90 -10.70
N SER A 164 3.07 8.06 -10.35
CA SER A 164 3.77 9.01 -9.48
C SER A 164 2.78 9.77 -8.61
N ALA A 165 3.17 10.03 -7.38
CA ALA A 165 2.36 10.80 -6.44
C ALA A 165 3.24 11.67 -5.53
N PRO A 166 2.78 12.88 -5.18
CA PRO A 166 3.47 13.72 -4.22
C PRO A 166 3.43 13.08 -2.83
N ILE A 167 4.53 13.18 -2.09
CA ILE A 167 4.62 12.70 -0.71
C ILE A 167 3.85 13.65 0.19
N GLN A 168 3.17 13.11 1.20
CA GLN A 168 2.42 13.87 2.19
C GLN A 168 3.35 14.46 3.25
N GLU A 169 4.04 15.54 2.88
CA GLU A 169 4.89 16.27 3.83
C GLU A 169 4.07 16.86 4.98
N GLY A 170 4.61 16.80 6.18
CA GLY A 170 3.99 17.36 7.37
C GLY A 170 2.89 16.49 8.01
N ARG A 171 2.60 15.31 7.48
CA ARG A 171 1.78 14.33 8.17
C ARG A 171 2.42 13.93 9.49
N LYS A 172 1.60 13.83 10.55
CA LYS A 172 2.03 13.34 11.86
C LYS A 172 1.28 12.06 12.18
N ALA A 173 2.01 11.04 12.60
CA ALA A 173 1.39 9.84 13.15
C ALA A 173 0.73 10.14 14.50
N LEU A 174 -0.40 9.51 14.78
CA LEU A 174 -1.15 9.74 16.03
C LEU A 174 -0.38 9.31 17.28
N ASN A 175 0.40 8.25 17.17
CA ASN A 175 1.14 7.65 18.30
C ASN A 175 2.56 8.21 18.48
N GLY A 176 2.90 9.32 17.83
CA GLY A 176 4.21 9.96 17.94
C GLY A 176 5.34 9.20 17.24
N VAL A 177 5.04 8.22 16.39
CA VAL A 177 6.03 7.58 15.51
C VAL A 177 6.72 8.65 14.71
N ASN A 178 8.04 8.67 14.75
CA ASN A 178 8.83 9.56 13.94
C ASN A 178 8.67 9.17 12.47
N LEU A 179 7.89 9.93 11.73
CA LEU A 179 7.79 9.82 10.29
C LEU A 179 9.11 10.35 9.73
N GLY A 180 10.04 9.42 9.53
CA GLY A 180 11.45 9.66 9.35
C GLY A 180 11.84 10.53 8.18
N HIS A 181 11.95 11.82 8.41
CA HIS A 181 12.66 12.72 7.50
C HIS A 181 14.14 12.32 7.24
N GLY A 182 14.66 11.28 7.90
CA GLY A 182 16.00 10.76 7.69
C GLY A 182 16.07 9.35 7.12
N ALA A 183 14.93 8.63 7.09
CA ALA A 183 14.90 7.24 6.65
C ALA A 183 14.91 7.09 5.11
N PHE A 184 14.63 8.18 4.38
CA PHE A 184 14.53 8.13 2.93
C PHE A 184 15.51 9.13 2.32
N ALA A 185 16.49 8.59 1.62
CA ALA A 185 17.31 9.40 0.75
C ALA A 185 16.50 9.70 -0.52
N TYR A 186 16.25 11.00 -0.75
CA TYR A 186 15.84 11.46 -2.08
C TYR A 186 17.04 11.39 -2.98
N LEU A 187 17.27 10.23 -3.57
CA LEU A 187 18.40 9.96 -4.42
C LEU A 187 18.00 10.09 -5.89
N ASP A 188 18.97 10.39 -6.73
CA ASP A 188 18.79 10.17 -8.14
C ASP A 188 18.46 8.67 -8.36
N PRO A 189 17.55 8.34 -9.28
CA PRO A 189 17.25 6.95 -9.56
C PRO A 189 18.52 6.21 -10.03
N PRO A 190 18.60 4.89 -9.79
CA PRO A 190 19.78 4.10 -10.17
C PRO A 190 19.91 3.90 -11.70
N PHE A 191 19.11 4.58 -12.49
CA PHE A 191 19.07 4.53 -13.93
C PHE A 191 18.84 5.94 -14.52
N ASP A 192 18.91 6.06 -15.84
CA ASP A 192 18.65 7.34 -16.54
C ASP A 192 17.29 7.91 -16.15
N PRO A 193 17.22 9.13 -15.56
CA PRO A 193 15.97 9.77 -15.19
C PRO A 193 14.95 9.92 -16.33
N ALA A 194 15.41 9.92 -17.59
CA ALA A 194 14.52 9.93 -18.75
C ALA A 194 13.62 8.68 -18.84
N ARG A 195 13.98 7.60 -18.16
CA ARG A 195 13.15 6.39 -18.05
C ARG A 195 12.01 6.51 -17.04
N LEU A 196 12.01 7.52 -16.18
CA LEU A 196 10.92 7.76 -15.25
C LEU A 196 9.69 8.24 -15.99
N VAL A 197 8.58 7.56 -15.79
CA VAL A 197 7.29 7.95 -16.37
C VAL A 197 6.51 8.75 -15.32
N LEU A 198 6.87 10.01 -15.13
CA LEU A 198 6.25 10.88 -14.13
C LEU A 198 4.89 11.44 -14.56
N ARG A 199 4.62 11.46 -15.85
CA ARG A 199 3.37 11.99 -16.42
C ARG A 199 2.89 11.07 -17.53
N HIS A 200 2.19 10.01 -17.17
CA HIS A 200 1.64 9.06 -18.12
C HIS A 200 0.79 9.72 -19.22
N SER A 201 0.10 10.82 -18.92
CA SER A 201 -0.67 11.59 -19.91
C SER A 201 0.19 12.27 -21.00
N ALA A 202 1.50 12.33 -20.82
CA ALA A 202 2.44 12.83 -21.86
C ALA A 202 2.91 11.72 -22.82
N HIS A 203 2.49 10.47 -22.60
CA HIS A 203 2.87 9.31 -23.42
C HIS A 203 1.68 8.81 -24.23
N SER A 204 1.95 8.25 -25.41
CA SER A 204 0.89 7.57 -26.16
C SER A 204 0.51 6.24 -25.47
N PRO A 205 -0.71 5.71 -25.69
CA PRO A 205 -1.10 4.41 -25.18
C PRO A 205 -0.13 3.28 -25.58
N GLU A 206 0.38 3.33 -26.81
CA GLU A 206 1.35 2.35 -27.34
C GLU A 206 2.65 2.42 -26.53
N THR A 207 3.18 3.62 -26.26
CA THR A 207 4.40 3.81 -25.45
C THR A 207 4.20 3.27 -24.04
N LEU A 208 3.03 3.49 -23.42
CA LEU A 208 2.73 2.96 -22.08
C LEU A 208 2.67 1.43 -22.06
N VAL A 209 2.09 0.81 -23.09
CA VAL A 209 2.07 -0.65 -23.24
C VAL A 209 3.50 -1.19 -23.39
N ASP A 210 4.33 -0.56 -24.21
CA ASP A 210 5.73 -0.97 -24.39
C ASP A 210 6.53 -0.87 -23.08
N LEU A 211 6.32 0.20 -22.30
CA LEU A 211 6.93 0.36 -20.97
C LEU A 211 6.46 -0.73 -19.99
N GLU A 212 5.18 -1.04 -19.98
CA GLU A 212 4.63 -2.11 -19.14
C GLU A 212 5.22 -3.47 -19.52
N MET A 213 5.30 -3.77 -20.80
CA MET A 213 5.92 -5.01 -21.29
C MET A 213 7.40 -5.10 -20.94
N CYS A 214 8.13 -3.98 -20.96
CA CYS A 214 9.53 -3.93 -20.52
C CYS A 214 9.66 -4.15 -18.99
N ALA A 215 8.69 -3.70 -18.20
CA ALA A 215 8.72 -3.91 -16.75
C ALA A 215 8.43 -5.36 -16.33
N LEU A 216 7.80 -6.15 -17.21
CA LEU A 216 7.46 -7.56 -16.97
C LEU A 216 8.57 -8.54 -17.40
N ASN A 217 9.57 -8.09 -18.13
CA ASN A 217 10.69 -8.90 -18.63
C ASN A 217 11.98 -8.69 -17.81
#